data_3ca4dc605a84484e3464803f277eb6fb
#
_entry.id   3ca4dc605a84484e3464803f277eb6fb
#
_cell.length_a   1.000
_cell.length_b   1.000
_cell.length_c   1.000
_cell.angle_alpha   90.00
_cell.angle_beta   90.00
_cell.angle_gamma   90.00
#
_symmetry.space_group_name_H-M   'P 1'
#
loop_
_entity.id
_entity.type
_entity.pdbx_description
1 polymer ?
#
loop_
_entity_poly.entity_id
_entity_poly.type
_entity_poly.pdbx_seq_one_letter_code
_entity_poly.pdbx_strand_id
1 'polypeptide(L)'
;LHHQAEQTCRQLVRTQEEHERLLQAAVEQAEGLEHNLRSAEALLAERAAQLKDTQAQLSRNKLLIKDLCEENRGFAVALQAAELKQKSTEEKNQLLEEQASALKQLIGKITPASLSG
;
A
#
# COMPACT_ATOMS: atom_id res chain seq x y z
N LEU A 1 -78.60 -9.02 34.14
CA LEU A 1 -78.16 -7.67 33.82
C LEU A 1 -76.76 -7.36 34.42
N HIS A 2 -76.62 -7.54 35.77
CA HIS A 2 -75.35 -7.33 36.42
C HIS A 2 -74.26 -8.27 35.94
N HIS A 3 -74.59 -9.50 35.63
CA HIS A 3 -73.63 -10.50 35.20
C HIS A 3 -73.08 -10.18 33.83
N GLN A 4 -73.90 -9.71 32.85
CA GLN A 4 -73.47 -9.28 31.55
C GLN A 4 -72.60 -8.03 31.57
N ALA A 5 -72.96 -7.07 32.43
CA ALA A 5 -72.18 -5.85 32.62
C ALA A 5 -70.76 -6.16 33.19
N GLU A 6 -70.67 -7.06 34.15
CA GLU A 6 -69.43 -7.51 34.74
C GLU A 6 -68.55 -8.23 33.72
N GLN A 7 -69.15 -9.10 32.91
CA GLN A 7 -68.43 -9.80 31.82
C GLN A 7 -67.86 -8.82 30.81
N THR A 8 -68.68 -7.84 30.37
CA THR A 8 -68.23 -6.81 29.46
C THR A 8 -67.08 -5.98 30.01
N CYS A 9 -67.17 -5.59 31.28
CA CYS A 9 -66.08 -4.89 31.95
C CYS A 9 -64.79 -5.71 31.97
N ARG A 10 -64.86 -7.00 32.28
CA ARG A 10 -63.69 -7.89 32.30
C ARG A 10 -63.09 -8.04 30.94
N GLN A 11 -63.91 -8.15 29.89
CA GLN A 11 -63.44 -8.23 28.52
C GLN A 11 -62.73 -6.93 28.10
N LEU A 12 -63.30 -5.78 28.43
CA LEU A 12 -62.69 -4.49 28.15
C LEU A 12 -61.33 -4.31 28.85
N VAL A 13 -61.27 -4.71 30.12
CA VAL A 13 -60.02 -4.65 30.87
C VAL A 13 -58.96 -5.56 30.25
N ARG A 14 -59.30 -6.79 29.85
CA ARG A 14 -58.35 -7.70 29.19
C ARG A 14 -57.89 -7.14 27.85
N THR A 15 -58.79 -6.58 27.08
CA THR A 15 -58.47 -5.98 25.79
C THR A 15 -57.51 -4.79 25.97
N GLN A 16 -57.76 -3.96 26.97
CA GLN A 16 -56.93 -2.83 27.30
C GLN A 16 -55.53 -3.29 27.74
N GLU A 17 -55.45 -4.28 28.60
CA GLU A 17 -54.17 -4.85 29.06
C GLU A 17 -53.38 -5.46 27.91
N GLU A 18 -54.04 -6.13 26.98
CA GLU A 18 -53.43 -6.71 25.80
C GLU A 18 -52.89 -5.61 24.87
N HIS A 19 -53.68 -4.56 24.64
CA HIS A 19 -53.24 -3.41 23.85
C HIS A 19 -52.03 -2.72 24.48
N GLU A 20 -52.01 -2.55 25.79
CA GLU A 20 -50.90 -1.96 26.54
C GLU A 20 -49.63 -2.81 26.38
N ARG A 21 -49.75 -4.14 26.46
CA ARG A 21 -48.61 -5.05 26.25
C ARG A 21 -48.09 -4.97 24.81
N LEU A 22 -48.98 -4.94 23.83
CA LEU A 22 -48.60 -4.80 22.41
C LEU A 22 -47.92 -3.45 22.17
N LEU A 23 -48.46 -2.38 22.76
CA LEU A 23 -47.86 -1.06 22.65
C LEU A 23 -46.46 -1.01 23.26
N GLN A 24 -46.32 -1.58 24.47
CA GLN A 24 -45.03 -1.65 25.16
C GLN A 24 -44.00 -2.44 24.32
N ALA A 25 -44.41 -3.59 23.77
CA ALA A 25 -43.54 -4.40 22.93
C ALA A 25 -43.13 -3.64 21.68
N ALA A 26 -44.05 -2.89 21.06
CA ALA A 26 -43.75 -2.08 19.88
C ALA A 26 -42.76 -0.95 20.21
N VAL A 27 -42.92 -0.29 21.34
CA VAL A 27 -41.99 0.77 21.81
C VAL A 27 -40.60 0.19 22.04
N GLU A 28 -40.51 -0.94 22.76
CA GLU A 28 -39.23 -1.62 23.01
C GLU A 28 -38.54 -2.03 21.72
N GLN A 29 -39.29 -2.54 20.74
CA GLN A 29 -38.76 -2.90 19.43
C GLN A 29 -38.26 -1.66 18.66
N ALA A 30 -39.02 -0.57 18.69
CA ALA A 30 -38.63 0.69 18.08
C ALA A 30 -37.33 1.25 18.69
N GLU A 31 -37.22 1.22 20.02
CA GLU A 31 -36.02 1.64 20.73
C GLU A 31 -34.81 0.77 20.38
N GLY A 32 -35.00 -0.54 20.30
CA GLY A 32 -33.95 -1.48 19.86
C GLY A 32 -33.46 -1.21 18.44
N LEU A 33 -34.40 -0.99 17.52
CA LEU A 33 -34.06 -0.65 16.12
C LEU A 33 -33.34 0.69 16.03
N GLU A 34 -33.76 1.68 16.80
CA GLU A 34 -33.11 2.99 16.85
C GLU A 34 -31.67 2.87 17.38
N HIS A 35 -31.46 2.07 18.43
CA HIS A 35 -30.13 1.78 18.94
C HIS A 35 -29.23 1.11 17.87
N ASN A 36 -29.77 0.12 17.17
CA ASN A 36 -29.04 -0.57 16.12
C ASN A 36 -28.69 0.38 14.97
N LEU A 37 -29.61 1.28 14.62
CA LEU A 37 -29.38 2.28 13.59
C LEU A 37 -28.24 3.23 13.96
N ARG A 38 -28.23 3.72 15.18
CA ARG A 38 -27.14 4.59 15.69
C ARG A 38 -25.79 3.87 15.67
N SER A 39 -25.77 2.60 16.06
CA SER A 39 -24.56 1.78 16.03
C SER A 39 -24.06 1.59 14.60
N ALA A 40 -24.96 1.34 13.65
CA ALA A 40 -24.63 1.20 12.24
C ALA A 40 -24.11 2.50 11.64
N GLU A 41 -24.73 3.64 11.98
CA GLU A 41 -24.28 4.96 11.54
C GLU A 41 -22.89 5.30 12.07
N ALA A 42 -22.61 4.98 13.34
CA ALA A 42 -21.29 5.18 13.92
C ALA A 42 -20.23 4.32 13.23
N LEU A 43 -20.56 3.06 12.92
CA LEU A 43 -19.67 2.17 12.19
C LEU A 43 -19.41 2.67 10.77
N LEU A 44 -20.44 3.16 10.08
CA LEU A 44 -20.30 3.75 8.74
C LEU A 44 -19.38 4.97 8.75
N ALA A 45 -19.53 5.84 9.74
CA ALA A 45 -18.67 7.02 9.88
C ALA A 45 -17.20 6.61 10.10
N GLU A 46 -16.97 5.63 10.95
CA GLU A 46 -15.62 5.09 11.19
C GLU A 46 -15.01 4.49 9.92
N ARG A 47 -15.79 3.67 9.21
CA ARG A 47 -15.34 3.05 7.95
C ARG A 47 -15.06 4.08 6.87
N ALA A 48 -15.90 5.12 6.76
CA ALA A 48 -15.68 6.22 5.83
C ALA A 48 -14.37 6.97 6.13
N ALA A 49 -14.07 7.22 7.40
CA ALA A 49 -12.81 7.85 7.81
C ALA A 49 -11.61 6.96 7.47
N GLN A 50 -11.68 5.65 7.78
CA GLN A 50 -10.63 4.68 7.44
C GLN A 50 -10.40 4.60 5.94
N LEU A 51 -11.47 4.60 5.14
CA LEU A 51 -11.38 4.59 3.68
C LEU A 51 -10.66 5.83 3.15
N LYS A 52 -11.01 7.00 3.67
CA LYS A 52 -10.39 8.27 3.30
C LYS A 52 -8.88 8.25 3.61
N ASP A 53 -8.49 7.78 4.79
CA ASP A 53 -7.09 7.66 5.18
C ASP A 53 -6.33 6.68 4.27
N THR A 54 -6.93 5.54 3.97
CA THR A 54 -6.34 4.53 3.08
C THR A 54 -6.17 5.07 1.66
N GLN A 55 -7.15 5.81 1.15
CA GLN A 55 -7.05 6.46 -0.17
C GLN A 55 -5.94 7.50 -0.21
N ALA A 56 -5.78 8.30 0.84
CA ALA A 56 -4.69 9.27 0.95
C ALA A 56 -3.33 8.57 0.98
N GLN A 57 -3.20 7.48 1.72
CA GLN A 57 -1.98 6.68 1.77
C GLN A 57 -1.67 6.03 0.41
N LEU A 58 -2.69 5.51 -0.28
CA LEU A 58 -2.54 4.95 -1.63
C LEU A 58 -2.01 5.99 -2.60
N SER A 59 -2.53 7.22 -2.56
CA SER A 59 -2.07 8.32 -3.41
C SER A 59 -0.61 8.64 -3.15
N ARG A 60 -0.20 8.73 -1.88
CA ARG A 60 1.19 8.95 -1.50
C ARG A 60 2.10 7.81 -1.98
N ASN A 61 1.66 6.57 -1.83
CA ASN A 61 2.41 5.41 -2.29
C ASN A 61 2.59 5.40 -3.81
N LYS A 62 1.58 5.79 -4.57
CA LYS A 62 1.67 5.91 -6.03
C LYS A 62 2.71 6.94 -6.45
N LEU A 63 2.76 8.08 -5.77
CA LEU A 63 3.77 9.12 -6.02
C LEU A 63 5.17 8.59 -5.69
N LEU A 64 5.33 7.91 -4.56
CA LEU A 64 6.61 7.33 -4.16
C LEU A 64 7.09 6.28 -5.16
N ILE A 65 6.19 5.41 -5.65
CA ILE A 65 6.52 4.41 -6.68
C ILE A 65 7.00 5.10 -7.96
N LYS A 66 6.31 6.16 -8.37
CA LYS A 66 6.71 6.94 -9.56
C LYS A 66 8.11 7.51 -9.39
N ASP A 67 8.39 8.13 -8.24
CA ASP A 67 9.69 8.72 -7.94
C ASP A 67 10.79 7.66 -7.91
N LEU A 68 10.54 6.52 -7.29
CA LEU A 68 11.47 5.40 -7.25
C LEU A 68 11.75 4.82 -8.65
N CYS A 69 10.74 4.72 -9.49
CA CYS A 69 10.90 4.27 -10.87
C CYS A 69 11.76 5.25 -11.68
N GLU A 70 11.57 6.56 -11.51
CA GLU A 70 12.39 7.58 -12.17
C GLU A 70 13.84 7.53 -11.69
N GLU A 71 14.04 7.38 -10.39
CA GLU A 71 15.38 7.22 -9.80
C GLU A 71 16.07 5.97 -10.32
N ASN A 72 15.36 4.83 -10.38
CA ASN A 72 15.92 3.58 -10.92
C ASN A 72 16.31 3.71 -12.38
N ARG A 73 15.53 4.42 -13.20
CA ARG A 73 15.91 4.70 -14.60
C ARG A 73 17.19 5.52 -14.66
N GLY A 74 17.31 6.53 -13.79
CA GLY A 74 18.53 7.33 -13.68
C GLY A 74 19.74 6.48 -13.33
N PHE A 75 19.62 5.58 -12.37
CA PHE A 75 20.68 4.64 -12.01
C PHE A 75 21.04 3.67 -13.15
N ALA A 76 20.05 3.17 -13.88
CA ALA A 76 20.29 2.30 -15.02
C ALA A 76 21.10 3.00 -16.12
N VAL A 77 20.76 4.25 -16.41
CA VAL A 77 21.49 5.08 -17.38
C VAL A 77 22.92 5.34 -16.89
N ALA A 78 23.09 5.69 -15.61
CA ALA A 78 24.39 5.93 -15.01
C ALA A 78 25.25 4.67 -15.02
N LEU A 79 24.66 3.50 -14.76
CA LEU A 79 25.35 2.22 -14.80
C LEU A 79 25.83 1.90 -16.22
N GLN A 80 24.99 2.08 -17.24
CA GLN A 80 25.38 1.90 -18.64
C GLN A 80 26.54 2.79 -19.01
N ALA A 81 26.51 4.07 -18.62
CA ALA A 81 27.60 5.01 -18.89
C ALA A 81 28.92 4.57 -18.21
N ALA A 82 28.82 4.09 -16.96
CA ALA A 82 29.98 3.59 -16.22
C ALA A 82 30.55 2.33 -16.87
N GLU A 83 29.70 1.40 -17.31
CA GLU A 83 30.13 0.18 -18.02
C GLU A 83 30.84 0.49 -19.32
N LEU A 84 30.33 1.44 -20.11
CA LEU A 84 30.99 1.88 -21.36
C LEU A 84 32.36 2.51 -21.09
N LYS A 85 32.44 3.33 -20.05
CA LYS A 85 33.70 3.96 -19.62
C LYS A 85 34.71 2.92 -19.18
N GLN A 86 34.27 1.94 -18.39
CA GLN A 86 35.12 0.83 -17.94
C GLN A 86 35.66 0.03 -19.13
N LYS A 87 34.79 -0.32 -20.08
CA LYS A 87 35.19 -1.03 -21.30
C LYS A 87 36.24 -0.26 -22.11
N SER A 88 36.02 1.03 -22.29
CA SER A 88 36.98 1.90 -22.98
C SER A 88 38.32 1.95 -22.23
N THR A 89 38.31 2.01 -20.91
CA THR A 89 39.55 2.00 -20.11
C THR A 89 40.28 0.66 -20.21
N GLU A 90 39.56 -0.46 -20.18
CA GLU A 90 40.13 -1.79 -20.34
C GLU A 90 40.79 -1.96 -21.72
N GLU A 91 40.17 -1.46 -22.78
CA GLU A 91 40.73 -1.48 -24.13
C GLU A 91 42.02 -0.67 -24.21
N LYS A 92 42.06 0.52 -23.62
CA LYS A 92 43.24 1.35 -23.54
C LYS A 92 44.36 0.69 -22.74
N ASN A 93 44.04 0.07 -21.62
CA ASN A 93 45.00 -0.64 -20.77
C ASN A 93 45.61 -1.83 -21.55
N GLN A 94 44.78 -2.58 -22.25
CA GLN A 94 45.26 -3.69 -23.08
C GLN A 94 46.22 -3.20 -24.17
N LEU A 95 45.89 -2.11 -24.83
CA LEU A 95 46.76 -1.52 -25.87
C LEU A 95 48.10 -1.05 -25.27
N LEU A 96 48.07 -0.41 -24.09
CA LEU A 96 49.28 0.03 -23.40
C LEU A 96 50.14 -1.16 -22.98
N GLU A 97 49.55 -2.24 -22.50
CA GLU A 97 50.26 -3.48 -22.14
C GLU A 97 50.94 -4.11 -23.38
N GLU A 98 50.25 -4.13 -24.49
CA GLU A 98 50.82 -4.63 -25.77
C GLU A 98 51.97 -3.78 -26.23
N GLN A 99 51.88 -2.45 -26.15
CA GLN A 99 52.95 -1.52 -26.47
C GLN A 99 54.15 -1.67 -25.54
N ALA A 100 53.90 -1.80 -24.26
CA ALA A 100 54.95 -2.00 -23.25
C ALA A 100 55.68 -3.33 -23.47
N SER A 101 54.94 -4.40 -23.80
CA SER A 101 55.52 -5.71 -24.14
C SER A 101 56.38 -5.64 -25.36
N ALA A 102 55.89 -5.01 -26.45
CA ALA A 102 56.65 -4.83 -27.67
C ALA A 102 57.93 -4.02 -27.45
N LEU A 103 57.89 -2.94 -26.69
CA LEU A 103 59.03 -2.14 -26.33
C LEU A 103 60.06 -2.93 -25.49
N LYS A 104 59.57 -3.72 -24.53
CA LYS A 104 60.44 -4.57 -23.69
C LYS A 104 61.15 -5.63 -24.57
N GLN A 105 60.49 -6.21 -25.53
CA GLN A 105 61.12 -7.15 -26.47
C GLN A 105 62.18 -6.47 -27.32
N LEU A 106 61.90 -5.27 -27.79
CA LEU A 106 62.85 -4.49 -28.59
C LEU A 106 64.09 -4.15 -27.81
N ILE A 107 63.94 -3.69 -26.54
CA ILE A 107 65.04 -3.40 -25.65
C ILE A 107 65.87 -4.66 -25.37
N GLY A 108 65.24 -5.80 -25.16
CA GLY A 108 65.92 -7.08 -24.95
C GLY A 108 66.76 -7.52 -26.15
N LYS A 109 66.36 -7.17 -27.35
CA LYS A 109 67.14 -7.48 -28.59
C LYS A 109 68.34 -6.55 -28.74
N ILE A 110 68.17 -5.30 -28.33
CA ILE A 110 69.27 -4.28 -28.55
C ILE A 110 70.27 -4.35 -27.41
N THR A 111 69.88 -4.52 -26.17
CA THR A 111 70.76 -4.50 -25.03
C THR A 111 71.87 -5.57 -25.03
N PRO A 112 71.55 -6.86 -25.33
CA PRO A 112 72.60 -7.86 -25.46
C PRO A 112 73.62 -7.56 -26.56
N ALA A 113 73.14 -7.06 -27.68
CA ALA A 113 74.02 -6.69 -28.80
C ALA A 113 74.95 -5.52 -28.44
N SER A 114 74.41 -4.53 -27.69
CA SER A 114 75.21 -3.39 -27.20
C SER A 114 76.24 -3.82 -26.13
N LEU A 115 75.89 -4.75 -25.27
CA LEU A 115 76.80 -5.25 -24.23
C LEU A 115 77.87 -6.18 -24.73
N SER A 116 77.61 -6.90 -25.81
CA SER A 116 78.56 -7.81 -26.39
C SER A 116 79.43 -7.16 -27.43
N GLY A 117 79.09 -5.95 -27.78
CA GLY A 117 79.90 -5.13 -28.70
C GLY A 117 80.96 -4.31 -28.02
#